data_302f07bfc4339f44ff4031489e7f0dc2
#
_entry.id   302f07bfc4339f44ff4031489e7f0dc2
#
_cell.length_a   1.000
_cell.length_b   1.000
_cell.length_c   1.000
_cell.angle_alpha   90.00
_cell.angle_beta   90.00
_cell.angle_gamma   90.00
#
_symmetry.space_group_name_H-M   'P 1'
#
loop_
_entity.id
_entity.type
_entity.pdbx_description
1 polymer ?
#
loop_
_entity_poly.entity_id
_entity_poly.type
_entity_poly.pdbx_seq_one_letter_code
_entity_poly.pdbx_strand_id
1 'polypeptide(L)'
;PTPTRSNAAFLGWHTNQGREMVTNGTAMKSSYGHTLVAYWDTTGHSITKTDSYRNNFRDVPSSAWYYDNVAAVYEYGLMNGTESDEFSPNDQVSMAQTVTLAARLRKLYLTGDGTFASSSPWYQSYLDYALSQGILDAAPADMNAKLTRQEFASILANALPDSALLEINNVPDGSIPDVYRSDTGIYRLYRAGILSGYDDQGTFRPNSPITRAEVAAILVRMADPNSRILFDLG
;
A
#
# COMPACT_ATOMS: atom_id res chain seq x y z
N PRO A 1 -6.29 4.54 25.01
CA PRO A 1 -5.43 3.36 25.15
C PRO A 1 -5.56 2.46 23.93
N THR A 2 -4.44 1.93 23.44
CA THR A 2 -4.43 0.93 22.37
C THR A 2 -4.71 -0.43 23.00
N PRO A 3 -5.79 -1.13 22.65
CA PRO A 3 -6.07 -2.45 23.17
C PRO A 3 -5.10 -3.48 22.58
N THR A 4 -4.96 -4.62 23.24
CA THR A 4 -4.16 -5.75 22.77
C THR A 4 -5.03 -6.99 22.65
N ARG A 5 -4.78 -7.80 21.62
CA ARG A 5 -5.45 -9.09 21.38
C ARG A 5 -4.45 -10.06 20.79
N SER A 6 -4.39 -11.29 21.30
CA SER A 6 -3.51 -12.34 20.78
C SER A 6 -3.85 -12.63 19.30
N ASN A 7 -2.85 -12.71 18.46
CA ASN A 7 -2.94 -13.02 17.04
C ASN A 7 -3.86 -12.08 16.23
N ALA A 8 -3.91 -10.81 16.61
CA ALA A 8 -4.67 -9.81 15.87
C ALA A 8 -3.99 -8.44 15.95
N ALA A 9 -3.87 -7.75 14.82
CA ALA A 9 -3.42 -6.36 14.78
C ALA A 9 -4.60 -5.42 15.05
N PHE A 10 -4.42 -4.43 15.93
CA PHE A 10 -5.44 -3.42 16.18
C PHE A 10 -5.48 -2.43 15.00
N LEU A 11 -6.64 -2.33 14.34
CA LEU A 11 -6.85 -1.47 13.17
C LEU A 11 -7.47 -0.11 13.52
N GLY A 12 -8.07 0.03 14.69
CA GLY A 12 -8.67 1.28 15.13
C GLY A 12 -9.97 1.09 15.91
N TRP A 13 -10.55 2.21 16.35
CA TRP A 13 -11.86 2.28 16.97
C TRP A 13 -12.92 2.66 15.96
N HIS A 14 -14.06 1.99 15.96
CA HIS A 14 -15.21 2.28 15.12
C HIS A 14 -16.46 2.53 15.96
N THR A 15 -17.39 3.32 15.44
CA THR A 15 -18.72 3.46 16.04
C THR A 15 -19.54 2.19 15.81
N ASN A 16 -20.38 1.82 16.79
CA ASN A 16 -21.20 0.60 16.72
C ASN A 16 -22.26 0.62 15.59
N GLN A 17 -22.57 1.80 15.05
CA GLN A 17 -23.66 1.98 14.07
C GLN A 17 -23.22 2.27 12.63
N GLY A 18 -21.96 2.45 12.33
CA GLY A 18 -21.61 2.97 11.02
C GLY A 18 -20.30 2.59 10.40
N ARG A 19 -19.53 1.65 10.88
CA ARG A 19 -18.19 1.33 10.32
C ARG A 19 -17.26 2.56 10.17
N GLU A 20 -17.63 3.68 10.82
CA GLU A 20 -16.90 4.93 10.77
C GLU A 20 -15.75 4.86 11.76
N MET A 21 -14.51 5.01 11.24
CA MET A 21 -13.33 5.02 12.09
C MET A 21 -13.34 6.29 12.95
N VAL A 22 -13.06 6.14 14.24
CA VAL A 22 -13.02 7.23 15.20
C VAL A 22 -11.58 7.70 15.38
N THR A 23 -11.33 8.96 15.02
CA THR A 23 -10.05 9.66 15.20
C THR A 23 -10.19 10.74 16.28
N ASN A 24 -9.07 11.38 16.65
CA ASN A 24 -9.09 12.52 17.59
C ASN A 24 -9.94 13.71 17.12
N GLY A 25 -10.22 13.81 15.82
CA GLY A 25 -11.04 14.88 15.23
C GLY A 25 -12.48 14.46 14.92
N THR A 26 -12.87 13.20 15.19
CA THR A 26 -14.22 12.73 14.88
C THR A 26 -15.24 13.44 15.73
N ALA A 27 -16.11 14.24 15.09
CA ALA A 27 -17.21 14.91 15.76
C ALA A 27 -18.29 13.89 16.16
N MET A 28 -18.62 13.86 17.44
CA MET A 28 -19.72 13.01 17.95
C MET A 28 -21.06 13.67 17.60
N LYS A 29 -21.80 13.05 16.69
CA LYS A 29 -23.08 13.58 16.15
C LYS A 29 -24.28 13.44 17.11
N SER A 30 -24.10 12.88 18.30
CA SER A 30 -25.17 12.60 19.27
C SER A 30 -24.71 12.87 20.70
N SER A 31 -25.64 13.39 21.54
CA SER A 31 -25.40 13.58 22.97
C SER A 31 -25.57 12.31 23.82
N TYR A 32 -25.95 11.20 23.20
CA TYR A 32 -26.05 9.89 23.87
C TYR A 32 -24.72 9.16 23.87
N GLY A 33 -24.53 8.28 24.86
CA GLY A 33 -23.31 7.49 24.98
C GLY A 33 -23.02 6.70 23.71
N HIS A 34 -21.76 6.74 23.26
CA HIS A 34 -21.30 6.00 22.10
C HIS A 34 -20.51 4.77 22.53
N THR A 35 -20.80 3.63 21.91
CA THR A 35 -19.99 2.43 22.05
C THR A 35 -18.97 2.41 20.92
N LEU A 36 -17.71 2.41 21.30
CA LEU A 36 -16.60 2.20 20.35
C LEU A 36 -16.28 0.71 20.32
N VAL A 37 -16.20 0.16 19.13
CA VAL A 37 -15.82 -1.22 18.88
C VAL A 37 -14.39 -1.25 18.37
N ALA A 38 -13.52 -2.01 19.02
CA ALA A 38 -12.16 -2.23 18.53
C ALA A 38 -12.22 -3.10 17.27
N TYR A 39 -11.64 -2.59 16.21
CA TYR A 39 -11.51 -3.32 14.94
C TYR A 39 -10.17 -4.02 14.89
N TRP A 40 -10.15 -5.28 14.47
CA TRP A 40 -8.99 -6.14 14.52
C TRP A 40 -8.76 -6.81 13.19
N ASP A 41 -7.51 -6.78 12.69
CA ASP A 41 -7.08 -7.77 11.71
C ASP A 41 -6.88 -9.11 12.45
N THR A 42 -7.82 -9.99 12.27
CA THR A 42 -7.80 -11.35 12.88
C THR A 42 -7.22 -12.38 11.93
N THR A 43 -6.76 -11.98 10.75
CA THR A 43 -6.15 -12.91 9.79
C THR A 43 -4.80 -13.43 10.27
N GLY A 44 -4.23 -12.78 11.31
CA GLY A 44 -2.92 -13.12 11.88
C GLY A 44 -1.75 -12.77 10.97
N HIS A 45 -2.03 -12.13 9.83
CA HIS A 45 -1.05 -11.75 8.84
C HIS A 45 -0.64 -10.29 9.04
N SER A 46 0.52 -10.08 9.66
CA SER A 46 1.17 -8.78 9.73
C SER A 46 2.54 -8.86 9.08
N ILE A 47 2.85 -7.88 8.25
CA ILE A 47 4.21 -7.76 7.71
C ILE A 47 5.08 -7.13 8.79
N THR A 48 6.12 -7.83 9.19
CA THR A 48 7.06 -7.37 10.21
C THR A 48 8.36 -6.91 9.59
N LYS A 49 8.99 -5.92 10.19
CA LYS A 49 10.32 -5.47 9.79
C LYS A 49 11.35 -6.56 10.12
N THR A 50 12.19 -6.91 9.15
CA THR A 50 13.21 -7.97 9.27
C THR A 50 14.62 -7.42 9.21
N ASP A 51 14.80 -6.14 8.89
CA ASP A 51 16.09 -5.48 8.77
C ASP A 51 16.06 -4.10 9.46
N SER A 52 17.20 -3.42 9.48
CA SER A 52 17.37 -2.07 10.03
C SER A 52 18.02 -1.17 9.00
N TYR A 53 17.37 -0.05 8.67
CA TYR A 53 17.94 0.94 7.78
C TYR A 53 19.01 1.78 8.48
N ARG A 54 20.20 1.90 7.89
CA ARG A 54 21.37 2.61 8.46
C ARG A 54 21.90 3.69 7.52
N ASN A 55 21.02 4.42 6.82
CA ASN A 55 21.40 5.39 5.78
C ASN A 55 22.20 4.72 4.65
N ASN A 56 21.74 3.56 4.22
CA ASN A 56 22.42 2.71 3.24
C ASN A 56 22.54 3.38 1.86
N PHE A 57 21.65 4.36 1.57
CA PHE A 57 21.55 4.97 0.24
C PHE A 57 21.97 6.44 0.28
N ARG A 58 23.05 6.80 -0.45
CA ARG A 58 23.63 8.14 -0.53
C ARG A 58 22.71 9.16 -1.19
N ASP A 59 21.76 8.69 -2.03
CA ASP A 59 20.76 9.51 -2.74
C ASP A 59 19.44 9.66 -2.00
N VAL A 60 19.40 9.24 -0.73
CA VAL A 60 18.24 9.37 0.17
C VAL A 60 18.62 10.22 1.39
N PRO A 61 18.70 11.56 1.23
CA PRO A 61 19.03 12.43 2.35
C PRO A 61 17.91 12.43 3.39
N SER A 62 18.27 12.53 4.68
CA SER A 62 17.32 12.51 5.80
C SER A 62 16.27 13.64 5.77
N SER A 63 16.50 14.70 5.00
CA SER A 63 15.55 15.78 4.77
C SER A 63 14.54 15.53 3.65
N ALA A 64 14.70 14.44 2.89
CA ALA A 64 13.79 14.13 1.78
C ALA A 64 12.44 13.65 2.33
N TRP A 65 11.34 14.06 1.69
CA TRP A 65 9.97 13.66 2.09
C TRP A 65 9.75 12.14 2.06
N TYR A 66 10.54 11.43 1.26
CA TYR A 66 10.46 9.98 1.11
C TYR A 66 11.40 9.19 2.03
N TYR A 67 12.25 9.87 2.83
CA TYR A 67 13.27 9.22 3.64
C TYR A 67 12.71 8.11 4.54
N ASP A 68 11.69 8.43 5.34
CA ASP A 68 11.09 7.46 6.27
C ASP A 68 10.40 6.30 5.52
N ASN A 69 9.83 6.58 4.35
CA ASN A 69 9.23 5.55 3.51
C ASN A 69 10.28 4.61 2.93
N VAL A 70 11.40 5.14 2.43
CA VAL A 70 12.51 4.33 1.91
C VAL A 70 13.12 3.47 3.02
N ALA A 71 13.35 4.05 4.20
CA ALA A 71 13.81 3.30 5.36
C ALA A 71 12.85 2.14 5.70
N ALA A 72 11.56 2.43 5.77
CA ALA A 72 10.55 1.43 6.13
C ALA A 72 10.43 0.30 5.09
N VAL A 73 10.37 0.61 3.78
CA VAL A 73 10.28 -0.47 2.77
C VAL A 73 11.52 -1.33 2.70
N TYR A 74 12.69 -0.76 3.01
CA TYR A 74 13.93 -1.52 3.17
C TYR A 74 13.82 -2.47 4.37
N GLU A 75 13.41 -1.95 5.53
CA GLU A 75 13.25 -2.72 6.76
C GLU A 75 12.19 -3.83 6.66
N TYR A 76 11.13 -3.62 5.88
CA TYR A 76 10.13 -4.65 5.54
C TYR A 76 10.63 -5.67 4.49
N GLY A 77 11.82 -5.49 3.91
CA GLY A 77 12.33 -6.33 2.84
C GLY A 77 11.52 -6.22 1.53
N LEU A 78 10.75 -5.13 1.36
CA LEU A 78 9.91 -4.92 0.18
C LEU A 78 10.70 -4.30 -0.98
N MET A 79 11.53 -3.30 -0.70
CA MET A 79 12.38 -2.66 -1.70
C MET A 79 13.83 -2.57 -1.24
N ASN A 80 14.73 -2.79 -2.19
CA ASN A 80 16.16 -2.57 -2.03
C ASN A 80 16.62 -1.43 -2.96
N GLY A 81 17.89 -1.05 -2.84
CA GLY A 81 18.54 -0.14 -3.79
C GLY A 81 18.56 -0.71 -5.22
N THR A 82 18.80 0.15 -6.17
CA THR A 82 19.14 -0.21 -7.56
C THR A 82 20.61 -0.62 -7.66
N GLU A 83 21.41 -0.04 -6.78
CA GLU A 83 22.82 -0.37 -6.55
C GLU A 83 23.06 -0.56 -5.05
N SER A 84 24.30 -0.89 -4.67
CA SER A 84 24.65 -1.17 -3.26
C SER A 84 24.42 0.03 -2.34
N ASP A 85 24.55 1.25 -2.85
CA ASP A 85 24.45 2.52 -2.11
C ASP A 85 23.53 3.56 -2.76
N GLU A 86 22.70 3.15 -3.73
CA GLU A 86 21.73 4.01 -4.41
C GLU A 86 20.32 3.38 -4.37
N PHE A 87 19.32 4.19 -4.03
CA PHE A 87 17.91 3.83 -4.11
C PHE A 87 17.27 4.23 -5.43
N SER A 88 17.77 5.29 -6.07
CA SER A 88 17.23 5.92 -7.28
C SER A 88 15.76 6.38 -7.11
N PRO A 89 15.47 7.29 -6.15
CA PRO A 89 14.10 7.64 -5.75
C PRO A 89 13.26 8.24 -6.88
N ASN A 90 13.89 8.89 -7.85
CA ASN A 90 13.23 9.55 -8.98
C ASN A 90 13.04 8.64 -10.20
N ASP A 91 13.60 7.45 -10.19
CA ASP A 91 13.46 6.51 -11.29
C ASP A 91 12.04 5.94 -11.36
N GLN A 92 11.58 5.70 -12.59
CA GLN A 92 10.31 5.03 -12.83
C GLN A 92 10.44 3.53 -12.63
N VAL A 93 9.40 2.90 -12.07
CA VAL A 93 9.33 1.44 -11.96
C VAL A 93 8.89 0.80 -13.27
N SER A 94 9.43 -0.39 -13.53
CA SER A 94 8.99 -1.22 -14.67
C SER A 94 7.88 -2.18 -14.27
N MET A 95 7.22 -2.79 -15.26
CA MET A 95 6.26 -3.86 -15.09
C MET A 95 6.85 -5.01 -14.26
N ALA A 96 8.05 -5.48 -14.60
CA ALA A 96 8.73 -6.56 -13.88
C ALA A 96 8.96 -6.20 -12.39
N GLN A 97 9.41 -4.98 -12.13
CA GLN A 97 9.59 -4.50 -10.76
C GLN A 97 8.25 -4.44 -10.01
N THR A 98 7.20 -3.93 -10.63
CA THR A 98 5.86 -3.84 -10.02
C THR A 98 5.28 -5.22 -9.69
N VAL A 99 5.37 -6.16 -10.62
CA VAL A 99 4.94 -7.56 -10.40
C VAL A 99 5.72 -8.20 -9.25
N THR A 100 7.03 -7.95 -9.20
CA THR A 100 7.89 -8.42 -8.09
C THR A 100 7.43 -7.86 -6.75
N LEU A 101 7.15 -6.57 -6.67
CA LEU A 101 6.69 -5.91 -5.45
C LEU A 101 5.33 -6.44 -5.00
N ALA A 102 4.37 -6.59 -5.92
CA ALA A 102 3.04 -7.11 -5.63
C ALA A 102 3.09 -8.58 -5.16
N ALA A 103 3.87 -9.42 -5.82
CA ALA A 103 4.05 -10.82 -5.46
C ALA A 103 4.73 -10.97 -4.09
N ARG A 104 5.79 -10.19 -3.84
CA ARG A 104 6.51 -10.18 -2.57
C ARG A 104 5.61 -9.73 -1.42
N LEU A 105 4.86 -8.63 -1.62
CA LEU A 105 3.92 -8.12 -0.65
C LEU A 105 2.85 -9.16 -0.28
N ARG A 106 2.24 -9.81 -1.29
CA ARG A 106 1.26 -10.88 -1.08
C ARG A 106 1.85 -12.05 -0.29
N LYS A 107 3.02 -12.51 -0.69
CA LYS A 107 3.66 -13.65 -0.03
C LYS A 107 4.06 -13.32 1.41
N LEU A 108 4.68 -12.14 1.64
CA LEU A 108 4.98 -11.63 2.99
C LEU A 108 3.72 -11.57 3.86
N TYR A 109 2.63 -11.01 3.32
CA TYR A 109 1.37 -10.93 4.05
C TYR A 109 0.82 -12.31 4.44
N LEU A 110 0.83 -13.28 3.51
CA LEU A 110 0.23 -14.61 3.73
C LEU A 110 1.11 -15.55 4.55
N THR A 111 2.43 -15.43 4.46
CA THR A 111 3.36 -16.45 5.00
C THR A 111 4.42 -15.88 5.95
N GLY A 112 4.57 -14.57 6.04
CA GLY A 112 5.67 -13.91 6.75
C GLY A 112 7.03 -14.02 6.02
N ASP A 113 7.07 -14.66 4.84
CA ASP A 113 8.27 -14.84 4.03
C ASP A 113 8.06 -14.31 2.60
N GLY A 114 8.84 -13.29 2.21
CA GLY A 114 8.80 -12.68 0.87
C GLY A 114 9.86 -13.19 -0.10
N THR A 115 10.55 -14.29 0.22
CA THR A 115 11.62 -14.84 -0.62
C THR A 115 11.07 -15.66 -1.79
N PHE A 116 11.76 -15.62 -2.92
CA PHE A 116 11.44 -16.37 -4.12
C PHE A 116 12.68 -17.09 -4.63
N ALA A 117 12.48 -18.23 -5.29
CA ALA A 117 13.57 -18.93 -5.97
C ALA A 117 14.09 -18.09 -7.14
N SER A 118 15.39 -18.13 -7.37
CA SER A 118 16.00 -17.52 -8.55
C SER A 118 15.45 -18.15 -9.83
N SER A 119 15.23 -17.31 -10.83
CA SER A 119 14.66 -17.72 -12.13
C SER A 119 15.36 -17.01 -13.29
N SER A 120 15.14 -17.53 -14.50
CA SER A 120 15.56 -16.87 -15.73
C SER A 120 14.36 -16.81 -16.70
N PRO A 121 13.88 -15.62 -17.07
CA PRO A 121 14.36 -14.30 -16.60
C PRO A 121 14.13 -14.10 -15.09
N TRP A 122 14.85 -13.14 -14.48
CA TRP A 122 14.89 -12.95 -13.03
C TRP A 122 13.53 -12.74 -12.37
N TYR A 123 12.56 -12.20 -13.08
CA TYR A 123 11.19 -11.92 -12.60
C TYR A 123 10.24 -13.11 -12.74
N GLN A 124 10.64 -14.22 -13.38
CA GLN A 124 9.70 -15.29 -13.75
C GLN A 124 8.98 -15.92 -12.54
N SER A 125 9.71 -16.22 -11.48
CA SER A 125 9.11 -16.80 -10.27
C SER A 125 8.07 -15.89 -9.62
N TYR A 126 8.26 -14.58 -9.68
CA TYR A 126 7.30 -13.60 -9.20
C TYR A 126 6.07 -13.50 -10.11
N LEU A 127 6.28 -13.55 -11.44
CA LEU A 127 5.20 -13.53 -12.42
C LEU A 127 4.31 -14.76 -12.27
N ASP A 128 4.90 -15.94 -12.17
CA ASP A 128 4.15 -17.20 -11.99
C ASP A 128 3.31 -17.15 -10.71
N TYR A 129 3.89 -16.64 -9.63
CA TYR A 129 3.17 -16.44 -8.38
C TYR A 129 2.04 -15.41 -8.52
N ALA A 130 2.28 -14.26 -9.15
CA ALA A 130 1.28 -13.23 -9.34
C ALA A 130 0.07 -13.73 -10.15
N LEU A 131 0.31 -14.52 -11.19
CA LEU A 131 -0.74 -15.20 -11.96
C LEU A 131 -1.49 -16.23 -11.12
N SER A 132 -0.78 -17.08 -10.38
CA SER A 132 -1.39 -18.11 -9.53
C SER A 132 -2.24 -17.55 -8.39
N GLN A 133 -1.92 -16.36 -7.92
CA GLN A 133 -2.65 -15.67 -6.83
C GLN A 133 -3.71 -14.69 -7.33
N GLY A 134 -3.94 -14.58 -8.63
CA GLY A 134 -4.90 -13.65 -9.21
C GLY A 134 -4.54 -12.17 -9.00
N ILE A 135 -3.25 -11.86 -8.83
CA ILE A 135 -2.76 -10.47 -8.83
C ILE A 135 -2.80 -9.90 -10.25
N LEU A 136 -2.52 -10.77 -11.22
CA LEU A 136 -2.64 -10.53 -12.65
C LEU A 136 -3.53 -11.59 -13.28
N ASP A 137 -4.37 -11.19 -14.22
CA ASP A 137 -5.21 -12.10 -15.00
C ASP A 137 -4.44 -12.77 -16.14
N ALA A 138 -3.43 -12.09 -16.68
CA ALA A 138 -2.58 -12.59 -17.77
C ALA A 138 -1.16 -12.03 -17.67
N ALA A 139 -0.22 -12.72 -18.31
CA ALA A 139 1.16 -12.25 -18.39
C ALA A 139 1.24 -10.96 -19.23
N PRO A 140 1.91 -9.90 -18.72
CA PRO A 140 2.11 -8.66 -19.47
C PRO A 140 2.94 -8.88 -20.74
N ALA A 141 2.60 -8.14 -21.80
CA ALA A 141 3.30 -8.24 -23.08
C ALA A 141 4.74 -7.71 -23.03
N ASP A 142 5.01 -6.69 -22.21
CA ASP A 142 6.34 -6.10 -22.04
C ASP A 142 6.65 -5.89 -20.55
N MET A 143 7.52 -6.72 -20.02
CA MET A 143 7.97 -6.64 -18.62
C MET A 143 8.93 -5.47 -18.36
N ASN A 144 9.48 -4.83 -19.39
CA ASN A 144 10.36 -3.67 -19.26
C ASN A 144 9.60 -2.34 -19.37
N ALA A 145 8.33 -2.35 -19.77
CA ALA A 145 7.50 -1.15 -19.88
C ALA A 145 7.52 -0.37 -18.55
N LYS A 146 7.70 0.94 -18.65
CA LYS A 146 7.56 1.86 -17.50
C LYS A 146 6.08 2.13 -17.28
N LEU A 147 5.67 2.08 -16.01
CA LEU A 147 4.25 2.18 -15.65
C LEU A 147 3.83 3.61 -15.35
N THR A 148 2.58 3.90 -15.70
CA THR A 148 1.81 5.02 -15.16
C THR A 148 1.34 4.70 -13.74
N ARG A 149 0.91 5.74 -13.02
CA ARG A 149 0.33 5.60 -11.68
C ARG A 149 -0.92 4.71 -11.67
N GLN A 150 -1.76 4.82 -12.72
CA GLN A 150 -2.97 3.99 -12.87
C GLN A 150 -2.61 2.51 -13.03
N GLU A 151 -1.71 2.19 -13.93
CA GLU A 151 -1.29 0.79 -14.16
C GLU A 151 -0.68 0.18 -12.91
N PHE A 152 0.20 0.92 -12.22
CA PHE A 152 0.76 0.51 -10.95
C PHE A 152 -0.33 0.26 -9.90
N ALA A 153 -1.23 1.23 -9.67
CA ALA A 153 -2.29 1.13 -8.67
C ALA A 153 -3.24 -0.03 -8.95
N SER A 154 -3.58 -0.29 -10.23
CA SER A 154 -4.44 -1.40 -10.62
C SER A 154 -3.84 -2.76 -10.25
N ILE A 155 -2.53 -2.94 -10.41
CA ILE A 155 -1.83 -4.17 -10.00
C ILE A 155 -1.80 -4.28 -8.47
N LEU A 156 -1.45 -3.19 -7.76
CA LEU A 156 -1.32 -3.20 -6.31
C LEU A 156 -2.68 -3.36 -5.60
N ALA A 157 -3.78 -2.92 -6.20
CA ALA A 157 -5.13 -3.15 -5.66
C ALA A 157 -5.45 -4.65 -5.49
N ASN A 158 -4.83 -5.51 -6.29
CA ASN A 158 -4.97 -6.96 -6.22
C ASN A 158 -3.86 -7.63 -5.38
N ALA A 159 -2.87 -6.88 -4.89
CA ALA A 159 -1.74 -7.47 -4.16
C ALA A 159 -2.11 -7.96 -2.75
N LEU A 160 -3.11 -7.39 -2.11
CA LEU A 160 -3.60 -7.81 -0.80
C LEU A 160 -5.07 -8.25 -0.88
N PRO A 161 -5.53 -9.16 0.00
CA PRO A 161 -6.94 -9.53 0.07
C PRO A 161 -7.80 -8.37 0.60
N ASP A 162 -9.12 -8.44 0.36
CA ASP A 162 -10.08 -7.42 0.81
C ASP A 162 -10.03 -7.17 2.32
N SER A 163 -9.82 -8.23 3.09
CA SER A 163 -9.71 -8.14 4.55
C SER A 163 -8.52 -7.28 5.03
N ALA A 164 -7.50 -7.11 4.21
CA ALA A 164 -6.35 -6.27 4.50
C ALA A 164 -6.54 -4.81 4.02
N LEU A 165 -7.52 -4.56 3.15
CA LEU A 165 -7.80 -3.25 2.53
C LEU A 165 -9.11 -2.64 3.05
N LEU A 166 -9.29 -2.65 4.37
CA LEU A 166 -10.49 -2.09 5.00
C LEU A 166 -10.62 -0.60 4.70
N GLU A 167 -11.85 -0.18 4.40
CA GLU A 167 -12.18 1.22 4.15
C GLU A 167 -12.08 2.02 5.45
N ILE A 168 -11.29 3.08 5.43
CA ILE A 168 -11.10 4.03 6.54
C ILE A 168 -11.49 5.44 6.13
N ASN A 169 -11.62 5.71 4.83
CA ASN A 169 -11.97 7.02 4.25
C ASN A 169 -13.31 6.97 3.54
N ASN A 170 -14.04 8.08 3.60
CA ASN A 170 -15.24 8.30 2.80
C ASN A 170 -14.83 8.84 1.42
N VAL A 171 -14.91 7.97 0.40
CA VAL A 171 -14.54 8.30 -1.00
C VAL A 171 -15.65 7.77 -1.91
N PRO A 172 -16.70 8.58 -2.17
CA PRO A 172 -17.77 8.21 -3.07
C PRO A 172 -17.28 7.97 -4.49
N ASP A 173 -17.96 7.08 -5.22
CA ASP A 173 -17.66 6.86 -6.63
C ASP A 173 -17.84 8.16 -7.44
N GLY A 174 -16.79 8.59 -8.13
CA GLY A 174 -16.75 9.83 -8.91
C GLY A 174 -16.30 11.06 -8.13
N SER A 175 -15.90 10.92 -6.86
CA SER A 175 -15.32 12.02 -6.08
C SER A 175 -13.86 12.33 -6.44
N ILE A 176 -13.12 11.39 -7.03
CA ILE A 176 -11.76 11.62 -7.51
C ILE A 176 -11.83 12.29 -8.90
N PRO A 177 -11.34 13.52 -9.09
CA PRO A 177 -11.66 14.34 -10.27
C PRO A 177 -11.21 13.77 -11.62
N ASP A 178 -10.13 13.01 -11.63
CA ASP A 178 -9.46 12.52 -12.82
C ASP A 178 -9.41 10.98 -12.92
N VAL A 179 -10.30 10.30 -12.18
CA VAL A 179 -10.42 8.83 -12.17
C VAL A 179 -11.85 8.43 -12.55
N TYR A 180 -11.98 7.51 -13.51
CA TYR A 180 -13.29 6.99 -13.87
C TYR A 180 -13.90 6.14 -12.74
N ARG A 181 -15.23 6.22 -12.57
CA ARG A 181 -15.98 5.41 -11.58
C ARG A 181 -15.75 3.91 -11.71
N SER A 182 -15.43 3.45 -12.92
CA SER A 182 -15.14 2.05 -13.22
C SER A 182 -13.79 1.58 -12.69
N ASP A 183 -12.88 2.49 -12.31
CA ASP A 183 -11.55 2.15 -11.79
C ASP A 183 -11.61 1.77 -10.31
N THR A 184 -12.37 0.73 -10.02
CA THR A 184 -12.70 0.29 -8.66
C THR A 184 -11.47 0.00 -7.81
N GLY A 185 -10.37 -0.45 -8.42
CA GLY A 185 -9.10 -0.69 -7.74
C GLY A 185 -8.48 0.57 -7.14
N ILE A 186 -8.53 1.70 -7.88
CA ILE A 186 -8.03 2.98 -7.39
C ILE A 186 -8.89 3.49 -6.24
N TYR A 187 -10.23 3.50 -6.40
CA TYR A 187 -11.16 3.88 -5.33
C TYR A 187 -10.95 3.05 -4.06
N ARG A 188 -10.73 1.74 -4.22
CA ARG A 188 -10.44 0.83 -3.11
C ARG A 188 -9.18 1.24 -2.36
N LEU A 189 -8.09 1.60 -3.06
CA LEU A 189 -6.85 2.06 -2.43
C LEU A 189 -7.01 3.42 -1.75
N TYR A 190 -7.83 4.33 -2.29
CA TYR A 190 -8.18 5.59 -1.64
C TYR A 190 -9.00 5.36 -0.37
N ARG A 191 -10.04 4.53 -0.43
CA ARG A 191 -10.86 4.18 0.75
C ARG A 191 -10.04 3.52 1.84
N ALA A 192 -9.05 2.71 1.46
CA ALA A 192 -8.13 2.09 2.42
C ALA A 192 -7.04 3.04 2.95
N GLY A 193 -6.96 4.30 2.51
CA GLY A 193 -5.94 5.27 2.94
C GLY A 193 -4.53 4.99 2.42
N ILE A 194 -4.41 4.17 1.37
CA ILE A 194 -3.13 3.83 0.72
C ILE A 194 -2.77 4.91 -0.29
N LEU A 195 -3.74 5.41 -1.03
CA LEU A 195 -3.63 6.57 -1.92
C LEU A 195 -4.40 7.76 -1.33
N SER A 196 -3.95 8.99 -1.58
CA SER A 196 -4.61 10.21 -1.08
C SER A 196 -4.68 11.34 -2.13
N GLY A 197 -4.10 11.15 -3.30
CA GLY A 197 -3.99 12.20 -4.32
C GLY A 197 -2.83 13.19 -4.08
N TYR A 198 -2.77 14.20 -4.94
CA TYR A 198 -1.73 15.24 -4.94
C TYR A 198 -2.19 16.57 -4.30
N ASP A 199 -3.49 16.73 -4.11
CA ASP A 199 -4.12 17.94 -3.60
C ASP A 199 -5.32 17.61 -2.72
N ASP A 200 -5.94 18.64 -2.14
CA ASP A 200 -7.10 18.52 -1.25
C ASP A 200 -8.36 18.02 -1.99
N GLN A 201 -8.37 18.01 -3.32
CA GLN A 201 -9.44 17.45 -4.14
C GLN A 201 -9.23 15.94 -4.40
N GLY A 202 -8.10 15.38 -3.98
CA GLY A 202 -7.78 13.98 -4.21
C GLY A 202 -7.35 13.65 -5.64
N THR A 203 -6.85 14.64 -6.41
CA THR A 203 -6.40 14.43 -7.81
C THR A 203 -5.33 13.33 -7.88
N PHE A 204 -5.56 12.30 -8.67
CA PHE A 204 -4.71 11.10 -8.72
C PHE A 204 -3.57 11.17 -9.73
N ARG A 205 -3.77 11.84 -10.88
CA ARG A 205 -2.86 11.92 -12.02
C ARG A 205 -2.58 10.55 -12.66
N PRO A 206 -3.60 9.86 -13.18
CA PRO A 206 -3.52 8.46 -13.62
C PRO A 206 -2.45 8.20 -14.69
N ASN A 207 -2.26 9.14 -15.63
CA ASN A 207 -1.32 9.01 -16.75
C ASN A 207 0.12 9.48 -16.42
N SER A 208 0.36 10.02 -15.22
CA SER A 208 1.71 10.41 -14.84
C SER A 208 2.59 9.19 -14.58
N PRO A 209 3.89 9.25 -14.86
CA PRO A 209 4.81 8.20 -14.44
C PRO A 209 4.81 8.09 -12.92
N ILE A 210 5.06 6.88 -12.39
CA ILE A 210 5.23 6.67 -10.96
C ILE A 210 6.70 6.43 -10.64
N THR A 211 7.19 7.13 -9.62
CA THR A 211 8.57 7.05 -9.16
C THR A 211 8.77 6.02 -8.05
N ARG A 212 9.99 5.55 -7.86
CA ARG A 212 10.35 4.61 -6.78
C ARG A 212 10.07 5.20 -5.39
N ALA A 213 10.26 6.50 -5.20
CA ALA A 213 9.92 7.18 -3.95
C ALA A 213 8.41 7.13 -3.64
N GLU A 214 7.57 7.38 -4.65
CA GLU A 214 6.10 7.28 -4.51
C GLU A 214 5.67 5.83 -4.25
N VAL A 215 6.28 4.88 -4.94
CA VAL A 215 6.07 3.44 -4.71
C VAL A 215 6.40 3.04 -3.27
N ALA A 216 7.52 3.54 -2.72
CA ALA A 216 7.90 3.28 -1.34
C ALA A 216 6.80 3.77 -0.36
N ALA A 217 6.27 4.98 -0.55
CA ALA A 217 5.19 5.50 0.30
C ALA A 217 3.91 4.64 0.22
N ILE A 218 3.53 4.18 -0.98
CA ILE A 218 2.37 3.30 -1.18
C ILE A 218 2.58 1.96 -0.48
N LEU A 219 3.75 1.33 -0.66
CA LEU A 219 4.06 0.03 -0.07
C LEU A 219 4.11 0.07 1.46
N VAL A 220 4.61 1.15 2.07
CA VAL A 220 4.56 1.32 3.53
C VAL A 220 3.12 1.28 4.04
N ARG A 221 2.20 2.01 3.40
CA ARG A 221 0.79 2.04 3.77
C ARG A 221 0.08 0.72 3.51
N MET A 222 0.55 -0.06 2.57
CA MET A 222 0.06 -1.43 2.34
C MET A 222 0.57 -2.40 3.42
N ALA A 223 1.82 -2.26 3.83
CA ALA A 223 2.46 -3.15 4.81
C ALA A 223 2.04 -2.82 6.26
N ASP A 224 1.87 -1.53 6.57
CA ASP A 224 1.52 -1.04 7.91
C ASP A 224 0.21 -0.23 7.88
N PRO A 225 -0.89 -0.78 8.39
CA PRO A 225 -2.16 -0.07 8.49
C PRO A 225 -2.10 1.24 9.30
N ASN A 226 -1.15 1.38 10.24
CA ASN A 226 -1.01 2.61 11.02
C ASN A 226 -0.38 3.77 10.22
N SER A 227 0.23 3.47 9.08
CA SER A 227 0.80 4.46 8.16
C SER A 227 -0.21 5.00 7.14
N ARG A 228 -1.45 4.50 7.16
CA ARG A 228 -2.51 4.91 6.23
C ARG A 228 -2.99 6.33 6.50
N ILE A 229 -3.41 7.03 5.44
CA ILE A 229 -3.81 8.44 5.50
C ILE A 229 -5.33 8.53 5.67
N LEU A 230 -5.77 9.36 6.62
CA LEU A 230 -7.17 9.67 6.85
C LEU A 230 -7.54 10.98 6.16
N PHE A 231 -8.61 10.96 5.37
CA PHE A 231 -9.20 12.11 4.68
C PHE A 231 -10.66 11.81 4.30
N ASP A 232 -11.37 12.82 3.79
CA ASP A 232 -12.75 12.72 3.33
C ASP A 232 -12.89 13.47 1.99
N LEU A 233 -13.47 12.81 0.97
CA LEU A 233 -13.76 13.38 -0.35
C LEU A 233 -15.27 13.44 -0.65
N GLY A 234 -16.13 13.19 0.33
CA GLY A 234 -17.59 13.15 0.19
C GLY A 234 -18.35 14.17 1.02
#